data_e1ef5aede4a903ab4c5c2dcf5d2ad3a7
#
_entry.id   e1ef5aede4a903ab4c5c2dcf5d2ad3a7
#
_cell.length_a   1.000
_cell.length_b   1.000
_cell.length_c   1.000
_cell.angle_alpha   90.00
_cell.angle_beta   90.00
_cell.angle_gamma   90.00
#
_symmetry.space_group_name_H-M   'P 1'
#
loop_
_entity.id
_entity.type
_entity.pdbx_description
1 polymer ?
#
loop_
_entity_poly.entity_id
_entity_poly.type
_entity_poly.pdbx_seq_one_letter_code
_entity_poly.pdbx_strand_id
1 'polypeptide(L)'
;MFRKKWFWIVLVILVAGGAAGATFARRGDQGTTVTLETVQKRDLEAIVTASGKIDPKKTVNISAQTMGRVTKLSVEEGDRVKAGQFLLQIDPVTAEAAVRRDVAAVAGARTALEQSRTGLQSARANLEVAQQALKRQKELNAAGLTTRESLERAQADVDVREADLRAREQEIKNRETQLNQQEAGLVSSQHTLKQVRFEAPFDGIVTRRNIEEGENVMVGTMNNAGTVLLTVADMS
;
A
#
# COMPACT_ATOMS: atom_id res chain seq x y z
N MET A 1 -64.16 -48.24 -102.26
CA MET A 1 -63.45 -47.12 -101.62
C MET A 1 -63.10 -47.36 -100.13
N PHE A 2 -63.28 -48.50 -99.54
CA PHE A 2 -63.08 -48.80 -98.10
C PHE A 2 -61.71 -49.46 -97.74
N ARG A 3 -60.92 -49.95 -98.65
CA ARG A 3 -59.67 -50.66 -98.36
C ARG A 3 -58.44 -49.76 -98.09
N LYS A 4 -58.45 -48.50 -98.48
CA LYS A 4 -57.32 -47.57 -98.27
C LYS A 4 -57.31 -46.94 -96.89
N LYS A 5 -58.44 -46.86 -96.23
CA LYS A 5 -58.49 -46.23 -94.87
C LYS A 5 -58.01 -47.21 -93.78
N TRP A 6 -58.19 -48.51 -93.98
CA TRP A 6 -57.76 -49.50 -92.99
C TRP A 6 -56.24 -49.66 -92.93
N PHE A 7 -55.62 -49.48 -94.10
CA PHE A 7 -54.16 -49.55 -94.21
C PHE A 7 -53.51 -48.40 -93.37
N TRP A 8 -54.10 -47.26 -93.39
CA TRP A 8 -53.63 -46.11 -92.59
C TRP A 8 -53.78 -46.31 -91.06
N ILE A 9 -54.88 -46.97 -90.66
CA ILE A 9 -55.14 -47.26 -89.25
C ILE A 9 -54.11 -48.30 -88.73
N VAL A 10 -53.80 -49.32 -89.54
CA VAL A 10 -52.78 -50.33 -89.15
C VAL A 10 -51.39 -49.72 -89.11
N LEU A 11 -51.06 -48.82 -90.02
CA LEU A 11 -49.77 -48.10 -90.01
C LEU A 11 -49.66 -47.19 -88.77
N VAL A 12 -50.70 -46.49 -88.34
CA VAL A 12 -50.65 -45.64 -87.14
C VAL A 12 -50.49 -46.51 -85.88
N ILE A 13 -51.16 -47.67 -85.82
CA ILE A 13 -51.02 -48.59 -84.69
C ILE A 13 -49.60 -49.14 -84.59
N LEU A 14 -49.01 -49.46 -85.75
CA LEU A 14 -47.66 -50.00 -85.84
C LEU A 14 -46.59 -48.93 -85.42
N VAL A 15 -46.83 -47.69 -85.84
CA VAL A 15 -45.94 -46.56 -85.43
C VAL A 15 -46.13 -46.21 -83.95
N ALA A 16 -47.37 -46.21 -83.47
CA ALA A 16 -47.62 -45.99 -82.08
C ALA A 16 -47.11 -47.08 -81.15
N GLY A 17 -47.23 -48.36 -81.58
CA GLY A 17 -46.67 -49.48 -80.86
C GLY A 17 -45.11 -49.49 -80.84
N GLY A 18 -44.52 -49.12 -82.01
CA GLY A 18 -43.07 -48.95 -82.09
C GLY A 18 -42.54 -47.80 -81.19
N ALA A 19 -43.26 -46.68 -81.12
CA ALA A 19 -42.89 -45.54 -80.26
C ALA A 19 -43.04 -45.88 -78.78
N ALA A 20 -44.08 -46.61 -78.39
CA ALA A 20 -44.32 -47.03 -77.03
C ALA A 20 -43.27 -48.09 -76.59
N GLY A 21 -42.91 -49.01 -77.47
CA GLY A 21 -41.80 -50.00 -77.23
C GLY A 21 -40.44 -49.35 -77.07
N ALA A 22 -40.13 -48.30 -77.87
CA ALA A 22 -38.89 -47.56 -77.79
C ALA A 22 -38.77 -46.70 -76.50
N THR A 23 -39.91 -46.19 -76.03
CA THR A 23 -39.90 -45.44 -74.75
C THR A 23 -39.77 -46.38 -73.54
N PHE A 24 -40.32 -47.61 -73.63
CA PHE A 24 -40.15 -48.59 -72.53
C PHE A 24 -38.75 -49.22 -72.52
N ALA A 25 -38.15 -49.44 -73.69
CA ALA A 25 -36.76 -49.94 -73.80
C ALA A 25 -35.71 -48.89 -73.36
N ARG A 26 -36.04 -47.60 -73.36
CA ARG A 26 -35.19 -46.49 -72.85
C ARG A 26 -35.32 -46.22 -71.38
N ARG A 27 -36.24 -46.85 -70.64
CA ARG A 27 -36.25 -46.90 -69.21
C ARG A 27 -35.26 -47.93 -68.71
N GLY A 28 -34.02 -47.80 -69.21
CA GLY A 28 -32.88 -48.50 -68.63
C GLY A 28 -32.67 -48.10 -67.19
N ASP A 29 -32.42 -49.07 -66.41
CA ASP A 29 -32.07 -49.10 -65.00
C ASP A 29 -31.18 -47.89 -64.64
N GLN A 30 -31.76 -46.88 -63.96
CA GLN A 30 -31.00 -45.82 -63.36
C GLN A 30 -30.31 -46.44 -62.12
N GLY A 31 -29.23 -47.15 -62.36
CA GLY A 31 -28.36 -47.60 -61.31
C GLY A 31 -27.96 -46.41 -60.40
N THR A 32 -28.23 -46.51 -59.13
CA THR A 32 -27.80 -45.51 -58.15
C THR A 32 -26.27 -45.40 -58.23
N THR A 33 -25.78 -44.25 -58.66
CA THR A 33 -24.36 -43.97 -58.67
C THR A 33 -23.88 -43.90 -57.21
N VAL A 34 -23.20 -44.89 -56.74
CA VAL A 34 -22.53 -44.97 -55.47
C VAL A 34 -21.09 -44.50 -55.62
N THR A 35 -20.70 -43.51 -54.96
CA THR A 35 -19.32 -43.06 -54.86
C THR A 35 -18.61 -44.02 -53.91
N LEU A 36 -17.74 -44.83 -54.37
CA LEU A 36 -16.86 -45.67 -53.55
C LEU A 36 -15.66 -44.84 -53.16
N GLU A 37 -15.60 -44.47 -51.89
CA GLU A 37 -14.45 -43.82 -51.32
C GLU A 37 -13.61 -44.83 -50.54
N THR A 38 -12.33 -44.91 -50.90
CA THR A 38 -11.42 -45.81 -50.19
C THR A 38 -11.13 -45.32 -48.81
N VAL A 39 -11.50 -46.06 -47.79
CA VAL A 39 -11.20 -45.73 -46.40
C VAL A 39 -9.69 -45.80 -46.17
N GLN A 40 -9.07 -44.67 -46.06
CA GLN A 40 -7.67 -44.56 -45.65
C GLN A 40 -7.59 -44.43 -44.13
N LYS A 41 -6.65 -45.17 -43.52
CA LYS A 41 -6.29 -44.96 -42.13
C LYS A 41 -5.67 -43.58 -41.99
N ARG A 42 -6.33 -42.69 -41.26
CA ARG A 42 -5.79 -41.40 -40.85
C ARG A 42 -5.53 -41.43 -39.33
N ASP A 43 -4.37 -40.94 -38.94
CA ASP A 43 -4.13 -40.65 -37.54
C ASP A 43 -5.00 -39.44 -37.16
N LEU A 44 -5.90 -39.65 -36.20
CA LEU A 44 -6.75 -38.60 -35.65
C LEU A 44 -6.03 -37.99 -34.43
N GLU A 45 -5.51 -36.79 -34.61
CA GLU A 45 -5.05 -35.99 -33.48
C GLU A 45 -6.27 -35.35 -32.80
N ALA A 46 -6.58 -35.82 -31.62
CA ALA A 46 -7.57 -35.19 -30.79
C ALA A 46 -6.92 -34.01 -30.02
N ILE A 47 -7.11 -32.81 -30.53
CA ILE A 47 -6.68 -31.59 -29.80
C ILE A 47 -7.72 -31.30 -28.70
N VAL A 48 -7.33 -31.51 -27.45
CA VAL A 48 -8.11 -31.12 -26.30
C VAL A 48 -7.65 -29.73 -25.86
N THR A 49 -8.48 -28.74 -26.08
CA THR A 49 -8.25 -27.37 -25.56
C THR A 49 -8.92 -27.25 -24.20
N ALA A 50 -8.12 -26.91 -23.21
CA ALA A 50 -8.63 -26.53 -21.88
C ALA A 50 -8.35 -25.04 -21.63
N SER A 51 -9.34 -24.28 -21.22
CA SER A 51 -9.17 -22.93 -20.73
C SER A 51 -9.08 -22.96 -19.19
N GLY A 52 -8.11 -22.28 -18.63
CA GLY A 52 -7.93 -22.15 -17.19
C GLY A 52 -7.61 -20.70 -16.82
N LYS A 53 -7.90 -20.33 -15.58
CA LYS A 53 -7.50 -19.06 -14.98
C LYS A 53 -6.30 -19.31 -14.07
N ILE A 54 -5.28 -18.49 -14.20
CA ILE A 54 -4.14 -18.49 -13.28
C ILE A 54 -4.46 -17.49 -12.18
N ASP A 55 -4.61 -17.97 -10.96
CA ASP A 55 -4.77 -17.09 -9.80
C ASP A 55 -3.41 -16.95 -9.10
N PRO A 56 -3.00 -15.72 -8.74
CA PRO A 56 -1.73 -15.49 -8.08
C PRO A 56 -1.75 -16.05 -6.66
N LYS A 57 -0.59 -16.52 -6.19
CA LYS A 57 -0.41 -17.05 -4.83
C LYS A 57 -0.74 -16.01 -3.74
N LYS A 58 -0.44 -14.74 -4.01
CA LYS A 58 -0.70 -13.62 -3.10
C LYS A 58 -1.00 -12.36 -3.90
N THR A 59 -2.03 -11.64 -3.50
CA THR A 59 -2.40 -10.34 -4.11
C THR A 59 -2.58 -9.31 -3.01
N VAL A 60 -1.99 -8.13 -3.17
CA VAL A 60 -2.16 -7.01 -2.27
C VAL A 60 -2.57 -5.77 -3.04
N ASN A 61 -3.67 -5.16 -2.59
CA ASN A 61 -4.12 -3.87 -3.08
C ASN A 61 -3.45 -2.77 -2.25
N ILE A 62 -2.69 -1.91 -2.90
CA ILE A 62 -2.07 -0.73 -2.31
C ILE A 62 -3.08 0.41 -2.42
N SER A 63 -3.63 0.84 -1.27
CA SER A 63 -4.64 1.90 -1.19
C SER A 63 -4.05 3.16 -0.56
N ALA A 64 -4.62 4.31 -0.89
CA ALA A 64 -4.22 5.59 -0.32
C ALA A 64 -4.49 5.63 1.19
N GLN A 65 -3.47 5.95 1.98
CA GLN A 65 -3.54 6.15 3.43
C GLN A 65 -3.65 7.64 3.81
N THR A 66 -3.31 8.53 2.87
CA THR A 66 -3.44 9.98 3.00
C THR A 66 -4.09 10.53 1.73
N MET A 67 -4.84 11.63 1.86
CA MET A 67 -5.34 12.35 0.70
C MET A 67 -4.25 13.26 0.13
N GLY A 68 -4.24 13.44 -1.19
CA GLY A 68 -3.32 14.33 -1.87
C GLY A 68 -3.21 14.03 -3.35
N ARG A 69 -2.33 14.76 -4.05
CA ARG A 69 -2.04 14.54 -5.46
C ARG A 69 -0.86 13.59 -5.61
N VAL A 70 -0.94 12.68 -6.56
CA VAL A 70 0.22 11.86 -6.96
C VAL A 70 1.22 12.75 -7.69
N THR A 71 2.43 12.86 -7.15
CA THR A 71 3.51 13.69 -7.71
C THR A 71 4.51 12.87 -8.51
N LYS A 72 4.61 11.59 -8.25
CA LYS A 72 5.52 10.69 -8.96
C LYS A 72 4.95 9.28 -8.99
N LEU A 73 5.00 8.68 -10.18
CA LEU A 73 4.63 7.29 -10.43
C LEU A 73 5.76 6.64 -11.24
N SER A 74 6.35 5.56 -10.71
CA SER A 74 7.58 4.96 -11.29
C SER A 74 7.35 3.55 -11.82
N VAL A 75 6.09 3.08 -11.89
CA VAL A 75 5.76 1.72 -12.34
C VAL A 75 4.56 1.73 -13.27
N GLU A 76 4.55 0.77 -14.20
CA GLU A 76 3.45 0.51 -15.13
C GLU A 76 2.82 -0.86 -14.89
N GLU A 77 1.66 -1.11 -15.52
CA GLU A 77 1.07 -2.45 -15.51
C GLU A 77 1.97 -3.45 -16.22
N GLY A 78 2.20 -4.58 -15.57
CA GLY A 78 3.11 -5.62 -16.05
C GLY A 78 4.53 -5.54 -15.52
N ASP A 79 4.92 -4.45 -14.85
CA ASP A 79 6.26 -4.30 -14.30
C ASP A 79 6.54 -5.27 -13.16
N ARG A 80 7.75 -5.83 -13.16
CA ARG A 80 8.27 -6.61 -12.04
C ARG A 80 8.87 -5.69 -11.00
N VAL A 81 8.42 -5.85 -9.76
CA VAL A 81 8.87 -5.06 -8.62
C VAL A 81 9.47 -5.95 -7.54
N LYS A 82 10.47 -5.43 -6.84
CA LYS A 82 11.10 -6.08 -5.68
C LYS A 82 10.56 -5.49 -4.38
N ALA A 83 10.57 -6.27 -3.32
CA ALA A 83 10.24 -5.79 -1.98
C ALA A 83 11.04 -4.53 -1.61
N GLY A 84 10.36 -3.49 -1.12
CA GLY A 84 10.97 -2.19 -0.83
C GLY A 84 11.22 -1.28 -2.05
N GLN A 85 10.91 -1.73 -3.27
CA GLN A 85 11.05 -0.88 -4.46
C GLN A 85 10.01 0.25 -4.41
N PHE A 86 10.46 1.46 -4.73
CA PHE A 86 9.59 2.63 -4.83
C PHE A 86 8.58 2.47 -5.97
N LEU A 87 7.30 2.73 -5.69
CA LEU A 87 6.19 2.62 -6.64
C LEU A 87 5.65 3.98 -7.04
N LEU A 88 5.18 4.73 -6.05
CA LEU A 88 4.59 6.05 -6.26
C LEU A 88 4.73 6.93 -5.00
N GLN A 89 4.53 8.23 -5.19
CA GLN A 89 4.56 9.24 -4.12
C GLN A 89 3.38 10.21 -4.26
N ILE A 90 2.69 10.43 -3.14
CA ILE A 90 1.73 11.52 -2.99
C ILE A 90 2.51 12.78 -2.56
N ASP A 91 1.96 13.96 -2.79
CA ASP A 91 2.60 15.25 -2.46
C ASP A 91 3.11 15.28 -1.01
N PRO A 92 4.44 15.30 -0.79
CA PRO A 92 5.05 15.23 0.52
C PRO A 92 5.17 16.58 1.22
N VAL A 93 4.90 17.71 0.53
CA VAL A 93 5.25 19.06 0.98
C VAL A 93 4.69 19.36 2.37
N THR A 94 3.43 19.04 2.62
CA THR A 94 2.77 19.29 3.90
C THR A 94 3.31 18.38 5.01
N ALA A 95 3.53 17.09 4.70
CA ALA A 95 4.09 16.13 5.65
C ALA A 95 5.54 16.45 6.00
N GLU A 96 6.36 16.82 5.02
CA GLU A 96 7.75 17.28 5.26
C GLU A 96 7.80 18.55 6.10
N ALA A 97 6.90 19.51 5.83
CA ALA A 97 6.81 20.74 6.63
C ALA A 97 6.43 20.44 8.10
N ALA A 98 5.52 19.47 8.32
CA ALA A 98 5.17 19.01 9.66
C ALA A 98 6.39 18.39 10.38
N VAL A 99 7.12 17.49 9.71
CA VAL A 99 8.35 16.91 10.28
C VAL A 99 9.39 17.98 10.61
N ARG A 100 9.64 18.94 9.71
CA ARG A 100 10.59 20.05 9.98
C ARG A 100 10.16 20.89 11.18
N ARG A 101 8.87 21.19 11.31
CA ARG A 101 8.32 21.93 12.48
C ARG A 101 8.56 21.14 13.77
N ASP A 102 8.27 19.84 13.78
CA ASP A 102 8.37 19.01 14.98
C ASP A 102 9.83 18.72 15.36
N VAL A 103 10.74 18.62 14.39
CA VAL A 103 12.20 18.59 14.63
C VAL A 103 12.65 19.86 15.35
N ALA A 104 12.17 21.04 14.92
CA ALA A 104 12.50 22.30 15.57
C ALA A 104 11.91 22.38 16.99
N ALA A 105 10.69 21.84 17.22
CA ALA A 105 10.07 21.77 18.52
C ALA A 105 10.86 20.87 19.50
N VAL A 106 11.32 19.70 19.04
CA VAL A 106 12.21 18.81 19.83
C VAL A 106 13.53 19.50 20.16
N ALA A 107 14.13 20.19 19.21
CA ALA A 107 15.38 20.94 19.44
C ALA A 107 15.18 22.03 20.51
N GLY A 108 14.06 22.78 20.42
CA GLY A 108 13.70 23.78 21.44
C GLY A 108 13.47 23.18 22.83
N ALA A 109 12.77 22.05 22.93
CA ALA A 109 12.54 21.35 24.19
C ALA A 109 13.87 20.82 24.81
N ARG A 110 14.79 20.32 23.99
CA ARG A 110 16.14 19.90 24.44
C ARG A 110 16.93 21.08 25.00
N THR A 111 16.92 22.22 24.31
CA THR A 111 17.60 23.44 24.81
C THR A 111 17.01 23.88 26.14
N ALA A 112 15.67 23.89 26.31
CA ALA A 112 15.02 24.23 27.56
C ALA A 112 15.40 23.25 28.70
N LEU A 113 15.52 21.94 28.41
CA LEU A 113 15.99 20.95 29.37
C LEU A 113 17.43 21.24 29.82
N GLU A 114 18.34 21.57 28.89
CA GLU A 114 19.73 21.90 29.21
C GLU A 114 19.85 23.16 30.04
N GLN A 115 19.01 24.19 29.79
CA GLN A 115 18.93 25.37 30.64
C GLN A 115 18.49 25.02 32.07
N SER A 116 17.50 24.14 32.21
CA SER A 116 17.03 23.70 33.54
C SER A 116 18.11 22.88 34.26
N ARG A 117 18.89 22.06 33.54
CA ARG A 117 20.04 21.31 34.08
C ARG A 117 21.14 22.23 34.59
N THR A 118 21.45 23.31 33.88
CA THR A 118 22.37 24.36 34.33
C THR A 118 21.86 25.04 35.58
N GLY A 119 20.55 25.35 35.65
CA GLY A 119 19.91 25.89 36.85
C GLY A 119 20.01 24.95 38.06
N LEU A 120 19.84 23.64 37.86
CA LEU A 120 20.04 22.63 38.91
C LEU A 120 21.47 22.60 39.41
N GLN A 121 22.46 22.66 38.51
CA GLN A 121 23.88 22.69 38.91
C GLN A 121 24.20 23.91 39.79
N SER A 122 23.63 25.08 39.44
CA SER A 122 23.77 26.30 40.27
C SER A 122 23.11 26.15 41.65
N ALA A 123 21.91 25.54 41.72
CA ALA A 123 21.24 25.28 42.98
C ALA A 123 22.03 24.31 43.88
N ARG A 124 22.65 23.25 43.29
CA ARG A 124 23.52 22.34 44.02
C ARG A 124 24.77 23.03 44.59
N ALA A 125 25.42 23.89 43.81
CA ALA A 125 26.57 24.66 44.29
C ALA A 125 26.19 25.61 45.44
N ASN A 126 25.03 26.27 45.34
CA ASN A 126 24.52 27.15 46.40
C ASN A 126 24.21 26.36 47.68
N LEU A 127 23.61 25.18 47.58
CA LEU A 127 23.34 24.32 48.73
C LEU A 127 24.67 23.87 49.39
N GLU A 128 25.68 23.49 48.61
CA GLU A 128 27.00 23.10 49.13
C GLU A 128 27.63 24.24 49.93
N VAL A 129 27.59 25.48 49.43
CA VAL A 129 28.09 26.67 50.16
C VAL A 129 27.35 26.87 51.49
N ALA A 130 26.00 26.75 51.48
CA ALA A 130 25.19 26.87 52.69
C ALA A 130 25.49 25.77 53.72
N GLN A 131 25.66 24.52 53.26
CA GLN A 131 26.03 23.39 54.12
C GLN A 131 27.43 23.55 54.74
N GLN A 132 28.39 24.07 53.99
CA GLN A 132 29.72 24.41 54.52
C GLN A 132 29.65 25.54 55.55
N ALA A 133 28.81 26.55 55.32
CA ALA A 133 28.56 27.65 56.29
C ALA A 133 27.93 27.12 57.57
N LEU A 134 26.92 26.26 57.45
CA LEU A 134 26.28 25.63 58.61
C LEU A 134 27.31 24.75 59.39
N LYS A 135 28.13 23.98 58.70
CA LYS A 135 29.20 23.17 59.34
C LYS A 135 30.14 24.05 60.18
N ARG A 136 30.64 25.14 59.60
CA ARG A 136 31.51 26.11 60.34
C ARG A 136 30.75 26.71 61.54
N GLN A 137 29.46 27.05 61.38
CA GLN A 137 28.68 27.63 62.46
C GLN A 137 28.41 26.65 63.61
N LYS A 138 28.24 25.35 63.30
CA LYS A 138 28.13 24.27 64.29
C LYS A 138 29.43 24.12 65.08
N GLU A 139 30.58 24.15 64.39
CA GLU A 139 31.92 24.06 65.05
C GLU A 139 32.17 25.28 65.99
N LEU A 140 31.84 26.48 65.53
CA LEU A 140 31.97 27.71 66.36
C LEU A 140 31.03 27.70 67.56
N ASN A 141 29.80 27.23 67.39
CA ASN A 141 28.86 27.10 68.48
C ASN A 141 29.30 26.06 69.52
N ALA A 142 29.84 24.97 69.10
CA ALA A 142 30.44 23.94 70.01
C ALA A 142 31.63 24.51 70.83
N ALA A 143 32.38 25.43 70.23
CA ALA A 143 33.47 26.14 70.87
C ALA A 143 33.00 27.35 71.74
N GLY A 144 31.71 27.63 71.79
CA GLY A 144 31.15 28.78 72.53
C GLY A 144 31.39 30.15 71.86
N LEU A 145 31.79 30.20 70.59
CA LEU A 145 32.24 31.39 69.87
C LEU A 145 31.13 32.03 69.02
N THR A 146 29.89 31.49 69.03
CA THR A 146 28.76 32.03 68.26
C THR A 146 27.46 31.93 69.04
N THR A 147 26.45 32.69 68.60
CA THR A 147 25.12 32.68 69.22
C THR A 147 24.24 31.56 68.64
N ARG A 148 23.26 31.08 69.41
CA ARG A 148 22.28 30.11 68.99
C ARG A 148 21.46 30.60 67.75
N GLU A 149 21.13 31.89 67.77
CA GLU A 149 20.42 32.59 66.70
C GLU A 149 21.18 32.45 65.34
N SER A 150 22.53 32.65 65.39
CA SER A 150 23.34 32.48 64.14
C SER A 150 23.37 31.09 63.65
N LEU A 151 23.37 30.05 64.52
CA LEU A 151 23.25 28.66 64.11
C LEU A 151 21.87 28.37 63.49
N GLU A 152 20.80 28.84 64.14
CA GLU A 152 19.42 28.65 63.62
C GLU A 152 19.23 29.32 62.24
N ARG A 153 19.82 30.50 62.01
CA ARG A 153 19.82 31.16 60.69
C ARG A 153 20.56 30.34 59.63
N ALA A 154 21.72 29.80 59.96
CA ALA A 154 22.50 28.97 59.05
C ALA A 154 21.75 27.65 58.69
N GLN A 155 21.04 27.08 59.67
CA GLN A 155 20.18 25.92 59.42
C GLN A 155 19.01 26.27 58.50
N ALA A 156 18.30 27.37 58.76
CA ALA A 156 17.20 27.83 57.92
C ALA A 156 17.64 28.12 56.46
N ASP A 157 18.84 28.68 56.26
CA ASP A 157 19.37 28.89 54.89
C ASP A 157 19.59 27.55 54.16
N VAL A 158 20.15 26.53 54.84
CA VAL A 158 20.25 25.20 54.23
C VAL A 158 18.89 24.64 53.86
N ASP A 159 17.89 24.74 54.76
CA ASP A 159 16.54 24.22 54.48
C ASP A 159 15.89 24.91 53.27
N VAL A 160 16.12 26.21 53.10
CA VAL A 160 15.65 27.00 51.94
C VAL A 160 16.37 26.51 50.66
N ARG A 161 17.71 26.31 50.69
CA ARG A 161 18.46 25.82 49.50
C ARG A 161 18.10 24.38 49.13
N GLU A 162 17.81 23.53 50.10
CA GLU A 162 17.29 22.20 49.86
C GLU A 162 15.92 22.21 49.18
N ALA A 163 15.04 23.12 49.59
CA ALA A 163 13.74 23.31 48.98
C ALA A 163 13.86 23.81 47.53
N ASP A 164 14.77 24.77 47.26
CA ASP A 164 15.08 25.24 45.91
C ASP A 164 15.64 24.10 45.04
N LEU A 165 16.58 23.28 45.55
CA LEU A 165 17.10 22.14 44.84
C LEU A 165 16.00 21.17 44.42
N ARG A 166 15.10 20.79 45.36
CA ARG A 166 13.94 19.92 45.05
C ARG A 166 13.02 20.54 44.00
N ALA A 167 12.80 21.84 44.02
CA ALA A 167 12.01 22.55 43.02
C ALA A 167 12.67 22.44 41.60
N ARG A 168 13.99 22.62 41.51
CA ARG A 168 14.74 22.48 40.26
C ARG A 168 14.72 21.04 39.72
N GLU A 169 14.85 20.05 40.61
CA GLU A 169 14.72 18.64 40.22
C GLU A 169 13.33 18.33 39.65
N GLN A 170 12.27 18.87 40.25
CA GLN A 170 10.93 18.71 39.71
C GLN A 170 10.75 19.44 38.36
N GLU A 171 11.36 20.61 38.19
CA GLU A 171 11.35 21.34 36.92
C GLU A 171 12.00 20.52 35.81
N ILE A 172 13.16 19.88 36.07
CA ILE A 172 13.81 18.99 35.09
C ILE A 172 12.87 17.85 34.68
N LYS A 173 12.23 17.18 35.62
CA LYS A 173 11.27 16.12 35.35
C LYS A 173 10.10 16.59 34.46
N ASN A 174 9.62 17.81 34.70
CA ASN A 174 8.58 18.41 33.85
C ASN A 174 9.12 18.68 32.43
N ARG A 175 10.36 19.18 32.28
CA ARG A 175 10.99 19.43 30.99
C ARG A 175 11.26 18.13 30.23
N GLU A 176 11.67 17.06 30.91
CA GLU A 176 11.84 15.73 30.33
C GLU A 176 10.50 15.18 29.81
N THR A 177 9.42 15.34 30.57
CA THR A 177 8.08 14.96 30.12
C THR A 177 7.66 15.75 28.88
N GLN A 178 7.94 17.06 28.85
CA GLN A 178 7.65 17.90 27.69
C GLN A 178 8.49 17.49 26.47
N LEU A 179 9.76 17.16 26.65
CA LEU A 179 10.62 16.65 25.57
C LEU A 179 10.05 15.34 25.00
N ASN A 180 9.68 14.39 25.86
CA ASN A 180 9.08 13.12 25.42
C ASN A 180 7.79 13.33 24.63
N GLN A 181 6.96 14.32 24.99
CA GLN A 181 5.76 14.68 24.23
C GLN A 181 6.11 15.19 22.83
N GLN A 182 7.13 16.05 22.71
CA GLN A 182 7.57 16.55 21.40
C GLN A 182 8.18 15.44 20.55
N GLU A 183 8.96 14.55 21.14
CA GLU A 183 9.53 13.38 20.44
C GLU A 183 8.44 12.43 19.95
N ALA A 184 7.39 12.19 20.74
CA ALA A 184 6.23 11.41 20.31
C ALA A 184 5.49 12.09 19.13
N GLY A 185 5.35 13.41 19.16
CA GLY A 185 4.81 14.20 18.04
C GLY A 185 5.64 14.04 16.77
N LEU A 186 6.96 14.12 16.89
CA LEU A 186 7.89 13.94 15.77
C LEU A 186 7.76 12.52 15.16
N VAL A 187 7.67 11.48 15.98
CA VAL A 187 7.46 10.09 15.50
C VAL A 187 6.15 9.99 14.71
N SER A 188 5.08 10.61 15.18
CA SER A 188 3.79 10.64 14.47
C SER A 188 3.90 11.33 13.10
N SER A 189 4.55 12.49 13.03
CA SER A 189 4.76 13.23 11.77
C SER A 189 5.65 12.46 10.80
N GLN A 190 6.69 11.79 11.29
CA GLN A 190 7.54 10.92 10.48
C GLN A 190 6.76 9.71 9.94
N HIS A 191 5.85 9.14 10.73
CA HIS A 191 4.98 8.06 10.27
C HIS A 191 4.06 8.54 9.15
N THR A 192 3.44 9.72 9.30
CA THR A 192 2.62 10.33 8.25
C THR A 192 3.44 10.60 6.98
N LEU A 193 4.68 11.06 7.10
CA LEU A 193 5.57 11.25 5.95
C LEU A 193 5.88 9.92 5.23
N LYS A 194 6.03 8.81 5.97
CA LYS A 194 6.20 7.49 5.34
C LYS A 194 4.96 7.04 4.57
N GLN A 195 3.76 7.43 5.01
CA GLN A 195 2.49 7.05 4.36
C GLN A 195 2.25 7.75 3.02
N VAL A 196 2.99 8.82 2.69
CA VAL A 196 2.91 9.47 1.37
C VAL A 196 3.81 8.82 0.33
N ARG A 197 4.71 7.91 0.74
CA ARG A 197 5.61 7.16 -0.13
C ARG A 197 5.22 5.69 -0.10
N PHE A 198 4.94 5.14 -1.27
CA PHE A 198 4.51 3.76 -1.42
C PHE A 198 5.63 2.90 -2.00
N GLU A 199 5.87 1.78 -1.34
CA GLU A 199 6.88 0.79 -1.72
C GLU A 199 6.22 -0.58 -1.85
N ALA A 200 6.81 -1.46 -2.67
CA ALA A 200 6.30 -2.81 -2.87
C ALA A 200 6.47 -3.64 -1.59
N PRO A 201 5.41 -4.30 -1.10
CA PRO A 201 5.47 -5.09 0.13
C PRO A 201 6.19 -6.44 -0.03
N PHE A 202 6.33 -6.94 -1.25
CA PHE A 202 6.99 -8.20 -1.61
C PHE A 202 7.38 -8.19 -3.09
N ASP A 203 8.16 -9.18 -3.52
CA ASP A 203 8.55 -9.36 -4.91
C ASP A 203 7.34 -9.83 -5.73
N GLY A 204 7.01 -9.15 -6.82
CA GLY A 204 5.83 -9.47 -7.60
C GLY A 204 5.72 -8.70 -8.90
N ILE A 205 4.53 -8.74 -9.48
CA ILE A 205 4.19 -8.01 -10.71
C ILE A 205 3.03 -7.06 -10.42
N VAL A 206 3.09 -5.85 -10.95
CA VAL A 206 1.99 -4.89 -10.92
C VAL A 206 0.91 -5.37 -11.89
N THR A 207 -0.19 -5.88 -11.38
CA THR A 207 -1.28 -6.44 -12.20
C THR A 207 -2.32 -5.40 -12.58
N ARG A 208 -2.43 -4.31 -11.82
CA ARG A 208 -3.36 -3.22 -12.12
C ARG A 208 -2.82 -1.89 -11.60
N ARG A 209 -2.97 -0.85 -12.41
CA ARG A 209 -2.67 0.55 -12.08
C ARG A 209 -3.95 1.38 -12.25
N ASN A 210 -4.54 1.81 -11.14
CA ASN A 210 -5.80 2.57 -11.15
C ASN A 210 -5.59 4.07 -10.96
N ILE A 211 -4.35 4.55 -11.06
CA ILE A 211 -3.99 5.95 -10.78
C ILE A 211 -2.98 6.47 -11.81
N GLU A 212 -3.06 7.76 -12.11
CA GLU A 212 -2.12 8.48 -12.97
C GLU A 212 -1.37 9.57 -12.22
N GLU A 213 -0.22 9.97 -12.75
CA GLU A 213 0.55 11.09 -12.20
C GLU A 213 -0.26 12.40 -12.35
N GLY A 214 -0.35 13.16 -11.26
CA GLY A 214 -1.17 14.38 -11.19
C GLY A 214 -2.59 14.18 -10.68
N GLU A 215 -3.06 12.95 -10.52
CA GLU A 215 -4.40 12.64 -10.03
C GLU A 215 -4.50 12.79 -8.50
N ASN A 216 -5.68 13.16 -8.02
CA ASN A 216 -5.97 13.27 -6.59
C ASN A 216 -6.51 11.94 -6.04
N VAL A 217 -5.95 11.53 -4.92
CA VAL A 217 -6.36 10.31 -4.21
C VAL A 217 -7.08 10.63 -2.91
N MET A 218 -8.02 9.78 -2.54
CA MET A 218 -8.83 9.91 -1.34
C MET A 218 -8.70 8.67 -0.47
N VAL A 219 -8.66 8.90 0.85
CA VAL A 219 -8.65 7.82 1.84
C VAL A 219 -10.05 7.21 1.94
N GLY A 220 -10.12 5.89 2.10
CA GLY A 220 -11.39 5.21 2.38
C GLY A 220 -12.00 5.65 3.70
N THR A 221 -13.31 5.80 3.69
CA THR A 221 -14.13 6.05 4.88
C THR A 221 -15.10 4.90 5.09
N MET A 222 -15.82 4.88 6.24
CA MET A 222 -16.79 3.82 6.52
C MET A 222 -17.85 3.65 5.43
N ASN A 223 -18.14 4.70 4.65
CA ASN A 223 -19.17 4.70 3.61
C ASN A 223 -18.62 4.66 2.18
N ASN A 224 -17.31 4.87 1.99
CA ASN A 224 -16.67 4.88 0.68
C ASN A 224 -15.38 4.06 0.71
N ALA A 225 -15.23 3.15 -0.23
CA ALA A 225 -13.95 2.49 -0.45
C ALA A 225 -12.90 3.53 -0.86
N GLY A 226 -11.72 3.49 -0.21
CA GLY A 226 -10.61 4.36 -0.59
C GLY A 226 -10.11 4.05 -2.00
N THR A 227 -9.38 4.99 -2.59
CA THR A 227 -8.76 4.81 -3.89
C THR A 227 -7.71 3.70 -3.81
N VAL A 228 -7.95 2.59 -4.51
CA VAL A 228 -6.92 1.56 -4.74
C VAL A 228 -5.99 2.10 -5.81
N LEU A 229 -4.72 2.28 -5.47
CA LEU A 229 -3.71 2.89 -6.35
C LEU A 229 -3.13 1.85 -7.31
N LEU A 230 -2.63 0.76 -6.74
CA LEU A 230 -1.96 -0.32 -7.45
C LEU A 230 -2.37 -1.66 -6.87
N THR A 231 -2.32 -2.71 -7.70
CA THR A 231 -2.43 -4.10 -7.24
C THR A 231 -1.13 -4.83 -7.60
N VAL A 232 -0.49 -5.42 -6.61
CA VAL A 232 0.72 -6.25 -6.78
C VAL A 232 0.39 -7.70 -6.48
N ALA A 233 0.80 -8.59 -7.38
CA ALA A 233 0.56 -10.03 -7.27
C ALA A 233 1.87 -10.82 -7.36
N ASP A 234 1.98 -11.85 -6.53
CA ASP A 234 3.05 -12.83 -6.57
C ASP A 234 2.62 -13.96 -7.52
N MET A 235 3.35 -14.09 -8.63
CA MET A 235 3.13 -15.11 -9.67
C MET A 235 4.25 -16.18 -9.67
N SER A 236 5.00 -16.30 -8.57
CA SER A 236 6.07 -17.31 -8.45
C SER A 236 5.54 -18.73 -8.19
#